data_8fa95df9794626e4bb262247e8f9ee29
#
_entry.id   8fa95df9794626e4bb262247e8f9ee29
#
_cell.length_a   1.000
_cell.length_b   1.000
_cell.length_c   1.000
_cell.angle_alpha   90.00
_cell.angle_beta   90.00
_cell.angle_gamma   90.00
#
_symmetry.space_group_name_H-M   'P 1'
#
loop_
_entity.id
_entity.type
_entity.pdbx_description
1 polymer ?
#
loop_
_entity_poly.entity_id
_entity_poly.type
_entity_poly.pdbx_seq_one_letter_code
_entity_poly.pdbx_strand_id
1 'polypeptide(L)'
;AELQYGKLPALQKELSEEEEKISKKDLSLVHEAVTEDEISRIVSRWTGIPVAKLTESERNKTLHLDDELHKRVVGQDEAVTLVSEAIIRSKAGIKDPTKPIGSFLFLGPTGVGKTELAKALAASLFDDESNMVRIDMSEYMEKYSVSRLIGAPPGYVGYEEGGQLTEAVRRKPYSVVLFDEIEKAHPDVFNVLLQVLDDGRITDSQGRTVDFKNTILIMTSNIGSSYLLDGIDENGSIKPEAQTLVMNDLRAHFRPEFLNRLDETILFKPLTKSNITRIIDLLLKELNERLADRELSLELTDAARTFIADHGFNPVYGARPLKRYMQKHVETLAAKLILGGEISTGATIVIDVEGDGLTARVK
;
A
#
# COMPACT_ATOMS: atom_id res chain seq x y z
N ALA A 1 0.30 -3.54 64.60
CA ALA A 1 1.60 -3.93 64.04
C ALA A 1 1.45 -5.08 63.03
N GLU A 2 0.75 -6.18 63.36
CA GLU A 2 0.58 -7.38 62.51
C GLU A 2 -0.15 -7.10 61.17
N LEU A 3 -1.13 -6.24 61.16
CA LEU A 3 -1.84 -5.84 59.95
C LEU A 3 -0.98 -4.95 59.06
N GLN A 4 -0.18 -4.06 59.65
CA GLN A 4 0.55 -3.03 58.91
C GLN A 4 1.93 -3.55 58.41
N TYR A 5 2.55 -4.46 59.11
CA TYR A 5 3.89 -4.99 58.76
C TYR A 5 3.87 -6.44 58.25
N GLY A 6 2.77 -7.17 58.44
CA GLY A 6 2.62 -8.56 57.97
C GLY A 6 1.66 -8.71 56.82
N LYS A 7 0.37 -8.36 57.01
CA LYS A 7 -0.68 -8.63 56.01
C LYS A 7 -0.68 -7.65 54.87
N LEU A 8 -0.43 -6.35 55.13
CA LEU A 8 -0.47 -5.32 54.07
C LEU A 8 0.63 -5.52 53.00
N PRO A 9 1.91 -5.76 53.37
CA PRO A 9 2.95 -6.03 52.38
C PRO A 9 2.72 -7.33 51.59
N ALA A 10 2.13 -8.36 52.23
CA ALA A 10 1.83 -9.61 51.57
C ALA A 10 0.72 -9.45 50.51
N LEU A 11 -0.35 -8.72 50.86
CA LEU A 11 -1.44 -8.41 49.91
C LEU A 11 -1.00 -7.46 48.79
N GLN A 12 -0.11 -6.50 49.06
CA GLN A 12 0.44 -5.63 48.03
C GLN A 12 1.33 -6.42 47.06
N LYS A 13 2.08 -7.41 47.55
CA LYS A 13 2.87 -8.27 46.66
C LYS A 13 2.00 -9.19 45.81
N GLU A 14 0.94 -9.75 46.39
CA GLU A 14 -0.03 -10.57 45.69
C GLU A 14 -0.79 -9.79 44.62
N LEU A 15 -1.19 -8.56 44.91
CA LEU A 15 -1.79 -7.62 43.95
C LEU A 15 -0.85 -7.33 42.76
N SER A 16 0.43 -7.02 43.08
CA SER A 16 1.45 -6.75 42.05
C SER A 16 1.71 -7.96 41.16
N GLU A 17 1.72 -9.18 41.72
CA GLU A 17 1.89 -10.43 40.96
C GLU A 17 0.67 -10.74 40.08
N GLU A 18 -0.56 -10.43 40.54
CA GLU A 18 -1.77 -10.59 39.75
C GLU A 18 -1.90 -9.53 38.66
N GLU A 19 -1.55 -8.27 38.93
CA GLU A 19 -1.47 -7.20 37.91
C GLU A 19 -0.47 -7.54 36.80
N GLU A 20 0.67 -8.14 37.16
CA GLU A 20 1.68 -8.58 36.19
C GLU A 20 1.21 -9.79 35.35
N LYS A 21 0.42 -10.69 35.93
CA LYS A 21 -0.21 -11.81 35.20
C LYS A 21 -1.33 -11.34 34.26
N ILE A 22 -2.11 -10.35 34.66
CA ILE A 22 -3.19 -9.75 33.84
C ILE A 22 -2.56 -8.96 32.67
N SER A 23 -1.50 -8.20 32.92
CA SER A 23 -0.75 -7.47 31.90
C SER A 23 -0.11 -8.39 30.82
N LYS A 24 0.24 -9.62 31.20
CA LYS A 24 0.81 -10.64 30.28
C LYS A 24 -0.25 -11.50 29.57
N LYS A 25 -1.51 -11.48 30.03
CA LYS A 25 -2.62 -12.12 29.33
C LYS A 25 -3.28 -11.11 28.42
N ASP A 26 -3.14 -11.33 27.13
CA ASP A 26 -3.79 -10.56 26.08
C ASP A 26 -5.32 -10.78 26.14
N LEU A 27 -5.97 -10.11 27.12
CA LEU A 27 -7.42 -10.10 27.28
C LEU A 27 -8.00 -9.03 26.32
N SER A 28 -7.88 -9.30 25.01
CA SER A 28 -8.31 -8.39 23.94
C SER A 28 -9.83 -8.07 23.92
N LEU A 29 -10.62 -8.66 24.79
CA LEU A 29 -12.08 -8.53 24.78
C LEU A 29 -12.68 -7.72 25.94
N VAL A 30 -11.97 -7.50 27.04
CA VAL A 30 -12.48 -6.73 28.19
C VAL A 30 -11.35 -5.88 28.79
N HIS A 31 -11.40 -4.58 28.55
CA HIS A 31 -10.53 -3.61 29.20
C HIS A 31 -11.25 -3.01 30.40
N GLU A 32 -10.65 -3.05 31.59
CA GLU A 32 -11.22 -2.49 32.83
C GLU A 32 -11.21 -0.95 32.88
N ALA A 33 -10.47 -0.30 32.00
CA ALA A 33 -10.37 1.15 31.92
C ALA A 33 -10.45 1.62 30.48
N VAL A 34 -11.21 2.69 30.24
CA VAL A 34 -11.23 3.40 28.97
C VAL A 34 -9.97 4.27 28.87
N THR A 35 -9.05 3.92 27.99
CA THR A 35 -7.81 4.65 27.77
C THR A 35 -7.96 5.73 26.68
N GLU A 36 -7.04 6.70 26.66
CA GLU A 36 -6.99 7.69 25.55
C GLU A 36 -6.84 7.02 24.19
N ASP A 37 -6.13 5.88 24.11
CA ASP A 37 -5.94 5.11 22.89
C ASP A 37 -7.25 4.47 22.40
N GLU A 38 -8.09 3.98 23.28
CA GLU A 38 -9.39 3.41 22.92
C GLU A 38 -10.34 4.47 22.40
N ILE A 39 -10.39 5.62 23.06
CA ILE A 39 -11.18 6.78 22.61
C ILE A 39 -10.66 7.23 21.23
N SER A 40 -9.35 7.32 21.06
CA SER A 40 -8.70 7.72 19.81
C SER A 40 -9.04 6.75 18.65
N ARG A 41 -9.05 5.44 18.91
CA ARG A 41 -9.47 4.40 17.93
C ARG A 41 -10.95 4.54 17.55
N ILE A 42 -11.83 4.80 18.50
CA ILE A 42 -13.27 4.99 18.23
C ILE A 42 -13.48 6.25 17.41
N VAL A 43 -12.88 7.37 17.80
CA VAL A 43 -12.97 8.65 17.08
C VAL A 43 -12.40 8.50 15.66
N SER A 44 -11.24 7.83 15.52
CA SER A 44 -10.64 7.53 14.22
C SER A 44 -11.59 6.71 13.33
N ARG A 45 -12.25 5.70 13.89
CA ARG A 45 -13.23 4.88 13.15
C ARG A 45 -14.44 5.68 12.69
N TRP A 46 -14.92 6.62 13.50
CA TRP A 46 -16.10 7.44 13.17
C TRP A 46 -15.78 8.56 12.18
N THR A 47 -14.63 9.18 12.32
CA THR A 47 -14.24 10.37 11.53
C THR A 47 -13.39 10.02 10.32
N GLY A 48 -12.80 8.83 10.27
CA GLY A 48 -11.76 8.46 9.30
C GLY A 48 -10.45 9.22 9.50
N ILE A 49 -10.31 9.95 10.61
CA ILE A 49 -9.11 10.73 10.96
C ILE A 49 -8.31 9.93 11.97
N PRO A 50 -7.06 9.52 11.69
CA PRO A 50 -6.19 8.94 12.70
C PRO A 50 -5.95 9.97 13.82
N VAL A 51 -6.63 9.80 14.96
CA VAL A 51 -6.49 10.71 16.13
C VAL A 51 -5.35 10.21 17.01
N ALA A 52 -4.30 9.70 16.43
CA ALA A 52 -3.17 9.27 17.18
C ALA A 52 -2.29 10.48 17.49
N LYS A 53 -2.21 10.87 18.77
CA LYS A 53 -1.01 11.53 19.27
C LYS A 53 0.15 10.64 18.89
N LEU A 54 1.25 11.19 18.37
CA LEU A 54 2.49 10.45 18.10
C LEU A 54 2.95 9.78 19.39
N THR A 55 2.46 8.58 19.64
CA THR A 55 2.93 7.73 20.73
C THR A 55 4.33 7.25 20.37
N GLU A 56 5.10 6.82 21.36
CA GLU A 56 6.43 6.25 21.13
C GLU A 56 6.39 5.08 20.12
N SER A 57 5.29 4.31 20.10
CA SER A 57 4.99 3.27 19.12
C SER A 57 4.85 3.79 17.68
N GLU A 58 4.23 4.95 17.47
CA GLU A 58 4.09 5.54 16.12
C GLU A 58 5.39 6.14 15.61
N ARG A 59 6.19 6.73 16.50
CA ARG A 59 7.53 7.18 16.16
C ARG A 59 8.39 6.02 15.67
N ASN A 60 8.36 4.91 16.40
CA ASN A 60 9.08 3.71 16.03
C ASN A 60 8.56 3.12 14.71
N LYS A 61 7.24 3.04 14.51
CA LYS A 61 6.65 2.62 13.22
C LYS A 61 7.11 3.50 12.06
N THR A 62 7.17 4.82 12.26
CA THR A 62 7.63 5.75 11.21
C THR A 62 9.12 5.60 10.94
N LEU A 63 9.95 5.38 11.96
CA LEU A 63 11.39 5.17 11.80
C LEU A 63 11.74 3.86 11.11
N HIS A 64 10.89 2.82 11.25
CA HIS A 64 11.04 1.50 10.63
C HIS A 64 10.02 1.29 9.49
N LEU A 65 9.56 2.38 8.85
CA LEU A 65 8.58 2.30 7.77
C LEU A 65 9.10 1.49 6.59
N ASP A 66 10.38 1.58 6.28
CA ASP A 66 11.04 0.81 5.23
C ASP A 66 10.95 -0.71 5.49
N ASP A 67 11.19 -1.17 6.71
CA ASP A 67 11.05 -2.58 7.09
C ASP A 67 9.60 -3.06 6.89
N GLU A 68 8.61 -2.25 7.29
CA GLU A 68 7.19 -2.59 7.11
C GLU A 68 6.80 -2.66 5.62
N LEU A 69 7.29 -1.74 4.82
CA LEU A 69 7.03 -1.73 3.38
C LEU A 69 7.69 -2.92 2.68
N HIS A 70 8.89 -3.31 3.09
CA HIS A 70 9.59 -4.48 2.55
C HIS A 70 8.91 -5.83 2.84
N LYS A 71 8.02 -5.90 3.83
CA LYS A 71 7.20 -7.10 4.06
C LYS A 71 6.22 -7.38 2.92
N ARG A 72 5.88 -6.36 2.14
CA ARG A 72 4.89 -6.44 1.05
C ARG A 72 5.47 -6.14 -0.33
N VAL A 73 6.46 -5.24 -0.40
CA VAL A 73 7.07 -4.78 -1.66
C VAL A 73 8.42 -5.46 -1.85
N VAL A 74 8.55 -6.23 -2.91
CA VAL A 74 9.74 -7.03 -3.19
C VAL A 74 10.55 -6.43 -4.32
N GLY A 75 11.87 -6.33 -4.12
CA GLY A 75 12.83 -5.97 -5.17
C GLY A 75 12.84 -4.49 -5.57
N GLN A 76 12.30 -3.61 -4.73
CA GLN A 76 12.21 -2.16 -4.97
C GLN A 76 12.85 -1.37 -3.80
N ASP A 77 14.02 -1.82 -3.34
CA ASP A 77 14.66 -1.29 -2.12
C ASP A 77 14.88 0.23 -2.20
N GLU A 78 15.37 0.73 -3.33
CA GLU A 78 15.59 2.16 -3.55
C GLU A 78 14.28 2.98 -3.51
N ALA A 79 13.21 2.45 -4.11
CA ALA A 79 11.90 3.10 -4.09
C ALA A 79 11.33 3.17 -2.67
N VAL A 80 11.45 2.09 -1.91
CA VAL A 80 11.00 2.02 -0.51
C VAL A 80 11.79 3.02 0.34
N THR A 81 13.12 3.05 0.21
CA THR A 81 13.98 3.97 0.96
C THR A 81 13.63 5.43 0.68
N LEU A 82 13.56 5.85 -0.60
CA LEU A 82 13.25 7.24 -0.98
C LEU A 82 11.88 7.70 -0.44
N VAL A 83 10.86 6.84 -0.54
CA VAL A 83 9.53 7.14 -0.01
C VAL A 83 9.56 7.25 1.50
N SER A 84 10.19 6.31 2.20
CA SER A 84 10.28 6.29 3.66
C SER A 84 11.00 7.53 4.20
N GLU A 85 12.12 7.91 3.60
CA GLU A 85 12.86 9.12 3.98
C GLU A 85 12.05 10.40 3.78
N ALA A 86 11.32 10.53 2.67
CA ALA A 86 10.47 11.69 2.42
C ALA A 86 9.34 11.80 3.47
N ILE A 87 8.74 10.67 3.85
CA ILE A 87 7.70 10.62 4.88
C ILE A 87 8.29 10.93 6.26
N ILE A 88 9.45 10.40 6.59
CA ILE A 88 10.16 10.71 7.84
C ILE A 88 10.43 12.22 7.94
N ARG A 89 10.95 12.85 6.86
CA ARG A 89 11.16 14.32 6.82
C ARG A 89 9.87 15.09 7.08
N SER A 90 8.76 14.66 6.51
CA SER A 90 7.45 15.30 6.70
C SER A 90 6.92 15.11 8.13
N LYS A 91 6.96 13.90 8.66
CA LYS A 91 6.50 13.59 10.03
C LYS A 91 7.37 14.23 11.11
N ALA A 92 8.65 14.46 10.83
CA ALA A 92 9.54 15.21 11.70
C ALA A 92 9.26 16.74 11.74
N GLY A 93 8.32 17.23 10.91
CA GLY A 93 7.98 18.66 10.84
C GLY A 93 9.04 19.53 10.17
N ILE A 94 9.97 18.94 9.41
CA ILE A 94 11.02 19.65 8.67
C ILE A 94 10.51 20.16 7.32
N LYS A 95 9.53 19.43 6.74
CA LYS A 95 8.89 19.79 5.48
C LYS A 95 7.90 20.96 5.68
N ASP A 96 7.67 21.73 4.62
CA ASP A 96 6.67 22.79 4.58
C ASP A 96 5.27 22.25 4.97
N PRO A 97 4.66 22.73 6.08
CA PRO A 97 3.38 22.21 6.57
C PRO A 97 2.18 22.59 5.69
N THR A 98 2.37 23.45 4.70
CA THR A 98 1.31 23.83 3.75
C THR A 98 1.15 22.82 2.62
N LYS A 99 2.11 21.92 2.43
CA LYS A 99 2.13 20.92 1.34
C LYS A 99 1.65 19.54 1.81
N PRO A 100 1.27 18.65 0.88
CA PRO A 100 0.98 17.25 1.20
C PRO A 100 2.14 16.54 1.93
N ILE A 101 1.85 15.47 2.69
CA ILE A 101 2.87 14.67 3.40
C ILE A 101 3.97 14.21 2.43
N GLY A 102 3.58 13.73 1.25
CA GLY A 102 4.49 13.32 0.19
C GLY A 102 3.85 13.44 -1.17
N SER A 103 4.66 13.69 -2.20
CA SER A 103 4.25 13.75 -3.60
C SER A 103 5.27 13.02 -4.47
N PHE A 104 4.86 11.90 -5.05
CA PHE A 104 5.74 10.95 -5.72
C PHE A 104 5.29 10.66 -7.14
N LEU A 105 6.25 10.54 -8.06
CA LEU A 105 6.04 10.00 -9.39
C LEU A 105 6.75 8.65 -9.53
N PHE A 106 5.99 7.57 -9.68
CA PHE A 106 6.49 6.21 -9.83
C PHE A 106 6.56 5.84 -11.31
N LEU A 107 7.77 5.65 -11.81
CA LEU A 107 8.05 5.29 -13.19
C LEU A 107 8.48 3.83 -13.29
N GLY A 108 8.03 3.13 -14.31
CA GLY A 108 8.50 1.77 -14.56
C GLY A 108 7.47 0.86 -15.21
N PRO A 109 7.86 -0.36 -15.57
CA PRO A 109 7.01 -1.31 -16.25
C PRO A 109 5.74 -1.66 -15.44
N THR A 110 4.77 -2.27 -16.11
CA THR A 110 3.57 -2.78 -15.46
C THR A 110 3.90 -3.97 -14.56
N GLY A 111 3.23 -4.05 -13.39
CA GLY A 111 3.33 -5.22 -12.51
C GLY A 111 4.61 -5.33 -11.69
N VAL A 112 5.38 -4.25 -11.52
CA VAL A 112 6.62 -4.22 -10.71
C VAL A 112 6.42 -3.81 -9.26
N GLY A 113 5.17 -3.48 -8.85
CA GLY A 113 4.84 -3.16 -7.46
C GLY A 113 4.47 -1.70 -7.18
N LYS A 114 4.33 -0.81 -8.19
CA LYS A 114 3.96 0.61 -8.00
C LYS A 114 2.68 0.77 -7.16
N THR A 115 1.60 0.12 -7.57
CA THR A 115 0.31 0.15 -6.85
C THR A 115 0.39 -0.56 -5.50
N GLU A 116 1.21 -1.61 -5.38
CA GLU A 116 1.38 -2.34 -4.12
C GLU A 116 2.09 -1.48 -3.06
N LEU A 117 3.10 -0.70 -3.46
CA LEU A 117 3.74 0.27 -2.55
C LEU A 117 2.73 1.33 -2.07
N ALA A 118 1.84 1.83 -2.94
CA ALA A 118 0.78 2.76 -2.54
C ALA A 118 -0.19 2.15 -1.52
N LYS A 119 -0.58 0.88 -1.69
CA LYS A 119 -1.41 0.14 -0.73
C LYS A 119 -0.69 -0.10 0.60
N ALA A 120 0.57 -0.51 0.53
CA ALA A 120 1.39 -0.73 1.72
C ALA A 120 1.54 0.56 2.54
N LEU A 121 1.72 1.71 1.88
CA LEU A 121 1.74 3.02 2.53
C LEU A 121 0.41 3.38 3.20
N ALA A 122 -0.73 3.13 2.52
CA ALA A 122 -2.03 3.38 3.12
C ALA A 122 -2.25 2.51 4.38
N ALA A 123 -1.89 1.22 4.32
CA ALA A 123 -1.99 0.33 5.46
C ALA A 123 -1.06 0.73 6.62
N SER A 124 0.20 1.11 6.32
CA SER A 124 1.19 1.41 7.36
C SER A 124 0.97 2.77 8.03
N LEU A 125 0.54 3.79 7.26
CA LEU A 125 0.42 5.16 7.76
C LEU A 125 -1.00 5.57 8.16
N PHE A 126 -2.00 4.92 7.57
CA PHE A 126 -3.42 5.21 7.78
C PHE A 126 -4.21 3.98 8.23
N ASP A 127 -3.52 2.95 8.73
CA ASP A 127 -4.03 1.72 9.36
C ASP A 127 -4.91 0.82 8.48
N ASP A 128 -5.28 1.24 7.25
CA ASP A 128 -6.14 0.46 6.36
C ASP A 128 -5.86 0.77 4.88
N GLU A 129 -5.78 -0.26 4.04
CA GLU A 129 -5.66 -0.11 2.58
C GLU A 129 -6.85 0.64 1.95
N SER A 130 -8.03 0.59 2.58
CA SER A 130 -9.21 1.31 2.12
C SER A 130 -9.04 2.83 2.19
N ASN A 131 -8.02 3.32 2.93
CA ASN A 131 -7.63 4.74 2.95
C ASN A 131 -6.76 5.11 1.75
N MET A 132 -6.85 4.35 0.67
CA MET A 132 -6.33 4.71 -0.64
C MET A 132 -7.47 5.13 -1.58
N VAL A 133 -7.36 6.34 -2.13
CA VAL A 133 -8.22 6.86 -3.20
C VAL A 133 -7.51 6.63 -4.53
N ARG A 134 -8.06 5.77 -5.38
CA ARG A 134 -7.48 5.50 -6.71
C ARG A 134 -8.28 6.17 -7.80
N ILE A 135 -7.60 6.91 -8.66
CA ILE A 135 -8.17 7.61 -9.81
C ILE A 135 -7.37 7.18 -11.05
N ASP A 136 -8.06 6.55 -12.00
CA ASP A 136 -7.46 6.12 -13.27
C ASP A 136 -7.52 7.29 -14.27
N MET A 137 -6.34 7.78 -14.66
CA MET A 137 -6.25 8.94 -15.55
C MET A 137 -6.65 8.65 -17.00
N SER A 138 -6.82 7.39 -17.38
CA SER A 138 -7.41 7.02 -18.67
C SER A 138 -8.87 7.48 -18.82
N GLU A 139 -9.57 7.71 -17.71
CA GLU A 139 -10.93 8.29 -17.71
C GLU A 139 -10.94 9.82 -17.85
N TYR A 140 -9.76 10.48 -17.77
CA TYR A 140 -9.58 11.93 -17.75
C TYR A 140 -8.75 12.46 -18.91
N MET A 141 -8.86 11.81 -20.07
CA MET A 141 -8.14 12.18 -21.31
C MET A 141 -8.73 13.42 -21.98
N GLU A 142 -10.00 13.74 -21.73
CA GLU A 142 -10.70 14.83 -22.38
C GLU A 142 -10.91 16.02 -21.43
N LYS A 143 -10.94 17.23 -22.01
CA LYS A 143 -11.04 18.48 -21.26
C LYS A 143 -12.24 18.53 -20.30
N TYR A 144 -13.41 18.08 -20.73
CA TYR A 144 -14.60 18.08 -19.86
C TYR A 144 -14.50 17.11 -18.69
N SER A 145 -13.65 16.09 -18.80
CA SER A 145 -13.45 15.13 -17.71
C SER A 145 -12.81 15.77 -16.47
N VAL A 146 -12.08 16.88 -16.62
CA VAL A 146 -11.47 17.60 -15.49
C VAL A 146 -12.54 18.09 -14.51
N SER A 147 -13.71 18.51 -15.01
CA SER A 147 -14.83 18.90 -14.14
C SER A 147 -15.34 17.74 -13.26
N ARG A 148 -15.13 16.48 -13.65
CA ARG A 148 -15.45 15.32 -12.81
C ARG A 148 -14.50 15.19 -11.61
N LEU A 149 -13.26 15.71 -11.70
CA LEU A 149 -12.31 15.69 -10.58
C LEU A 149 -12.67 16.68 -9.48
N ILE A 150 -13.02 17.91 -9.85
CA ILE A 150 -13.22 19.03 -8.93
C ILE A 150 -14.69 19.45 -8.80
N GLY A 151 -15.58 18.87 -9.60
CA GLY A 151 -17.01 19.17 -9.67
C GLY A 151 -17.39 19.98 -10.91
N ALA A 152 -18.62 19.80 -11.38
CA ALA A 152 -19.17 20.56 -12.50
C ALA A 152 -19.53 22.00 -12.07
N PRO A 153 -19.38 23.00 -12.95
CA PRO A 153 -19.82 24.37 -12.67
C PRO A 153 -21.32 24.47 -12.40
N PRO A 154 -21.79 25.51 -11.70
CA PRO A 154 -23.22 25.74 -11.49
C PRO A 154 -24.03 25.72 -12.80
N GLY A 155 -25.16 25.00 -12.77
CA GLY A 155 -26.05 24.86 -13.93
C GLY A 155 -25.70 23.70 -14.88
N TYR A 156 -24.62 22.96 -14.66
CA TYR A 156 -24.28 21.75 -15.41
C TYR A 156 -24.71 20.49 -14.67
N VAL A 157 -24.97 19.42 -15.43
CA VAL A 157 -25.29 18.08 -14.89
C VAL A 157 -24.13 17.59 -14.04
N GLY A 158 -24.43 17.08 -12.82
CA GLY A 158 -23.42 16.61 -11.87
C GLY A 158 -22.90 17.67 -10.87
N TYR A 159 -23.43 18.90 -10.89
CA TYR A 159 -23.04 19.94 -9.93
C TYR A 159 -23.25 19.53 -8.46
N GLU A 160 -24.38 18.89 -8.17
CA GLU A 160 -24.73 18.46 -6.80
C GLU A 160 -23.88 17.27 -6.32
N GLU A 161 -23.36 16.46 -7.24
CA GLU A 161 -22.56 15.27 -6.91
C GLU A 161 -21.15 15.63 -6.39
N GLY A 162 -20.66 16.85 -6.71
CA GLY A 162 -19.29 17.27 -6.39
C GLY A 162 -18.25 16.60 -7.28
N GLY A 163 -16.96 16.89 -7.02
CA GLY A 163 -15.85 16.28 -7.76
C GLY A 163 -15.41 14.97 -7.15
N GLN A 164 -15.06 13.98 -7.96
CA GLN A 164 -14.61 12.66 -7.49
C GLN A 164 -13.39 12.76 -6.58
N LEU A 165 -12.38 13.56 -6.97
CA LEU A 165 -11.19 13.79 -6.17
C LEU A 165 -11.50 14.56 -4.89
N THR A 166 -12.21 15.69 -5.03
CA THR A 166 -12.50 16.59 -3.92
C THR A 166 -13.41 15.94 -2.87
N GLU A 167 -14.46 15.21 -3.29
CA GLU A 167 -15.33 14.50 -2.37
C GLU A 167 -14.62 13.30 -1.70
N ALA A 168 -13.79 12.56 -2.44
CA ALA A 168 -13.05 11.44 -1.87
C ALA A 168 -12.08 11.89 -0.76
N VAL A 169 -11.30 12.96 -1.02
CA VAL A 169 -10.36 13.50 -0.02
C VAL A 169 -11.10 14.19 1.12
N ARG A 170 -12.20 14.90 0.87
CA ARG A 170 -13.03 15.48 1.92
C ARG A 170 -13.56 14.43 2.90
N ARG A 171 -13.94 13.25 2.38
CA ARG A 171 -14.41 12.13 3.21
C ARG A 171 -13.28 11.38 3.90
N LYS A 172 -12.09 11.32 3.27
CA LYS A 172 -10.89 10.65 3.78
C LYS A 172 -9.69 11.59 3.72
N PRO A 173 -9.60 12.58 4.63
CA PRO A 173 -8.54 13.58 4.58
C PRO A 173 -7.14 13.00 4.89
N TYR A 174 -7.09 11.83 5.51
CA TYR A 174 -5.87 11.07 5.76
C TYR A 174 -5.87 9.86 4.83
N SER A 175 -5.30 10.01 3.64
CA SER A 175 -5.34 8.98 2.62
C SER A 175 -4.14 9.06 1.67
N VAL A 176 -3.89 7.95 0.99
CA VAL A 176 -3.03 7.90 -0.18
C VAL A 176 -3.90 8.15 -1.41
N VAL A 177 -3.59 9.18 -2.18
CA VAL A 177 -4.27 9.48 -3.44
C VAL A 177 -3.39 9.00 -4.58
N LEU A 178 -3.83 7.95 -5.27
CA LEU A 178 -3.13 7.32 -6.37
C LEU A 178 -3.74 7.76 -7.71
N PHE A 179 -3.00 8.50 -8.51
CA PHE A 179 -3.31 8.82 -9.90
C PHE A 179 -2.60 7.80 -10.80
N ASP A 180 -3.36 6.84 -11.33
CA ASP A 180 -2.82 5.76 -12.16
C ASP A 180 -2.74 6.20 -13.62
N GLU A 181 -1.63 5.88 -14.32
CA GLU A 181 -1.37 6.24 -15.73
C GLU A 181 -1.46 7.74 -16.01
N ILE A 182 -0.75 8.54 -15.20
CA ILE A 182 -0.81 10.02 -15.23
C ILE A 182 -0.48 10.62 -16.60
N GLU A 183 0.31 9.92 -17.42
CA GLU A 183 0.65 10.33 -18.79
C GLU A 183 -0.55 10.41 -19.72
N LYS A 184 -1.66 9.77 -19.39
CA LYS A 184 -2.89 9.79 -20.17
C LYS A 184 -3.80 10.99 -19.87
N ALA A 185 -3.54 11.68 -18.76
CA ALA A 185 -4.38 12.78 -18.30
C ALA A 185 -4.37 13.97 -19.27
N HIS A 186 -5.53 14.62 -19.42
CA HIS A 186 -5.61 15.89 -20.14
C HIS A 186 -4.70 16.96 -19.48
N PRO A 187 -4.05 17.85 -20.24
CA PRO A 187 -3.16 18.88 -19.68
C PRO A 187 -3.78 19.74 -18.56
N ASP A 188 -5.08 19.97 -18.56
CA ASP A 188 -5.76 20.74 -17.51
C ASP A 188 -5.80 20.01 -16.15
N VAL A 189 -5.66 18.69 -16.12
CA VAL A 189 -5.51 17.92 -14.87
C VAL A 189 -4.25 18.36 -14.13
N PHE A 190 -3.15 18.60 -14.85
CA PHE A 190 -1.90 19.05 -14.26
C PHE A 190 -2.03 20.42 -13.59
N ASN A 191 -2.87 21.32 -14.12
CA ASN A 191 -3.14 22.61 -13.49
C ASN A 191 -3.82 22.44 -12.12
N VAL A 192 -4.74 21.46 -12.02
CA VAL A 192 -5.36 21.08 -10.73
C VAL A 192 -4.33 20.49 -9.77
N LEU A 193 -3.49 19.57 -10.25
CA LEU A 193 -2.44 18.96 -9.43
C LEU A 193 -1.39 19.98 -8.97
N LEU A 194 -1.00 20.93 -9.81
CA LEU A 194 -0.08 21.99 -9.43
C LEU A 194 -0.60 22.80 -8.26
N GLN A 195 -1.90 23.14 -8.22
CA GLN A 195 -2.50 23.84 -7.09
C GLN A 195 -2.42 23.01 -5.80
N VAL A 196 -2.68 21.69 -5.88
CA VAL A 196 -2.56 20.79 -4.73
C VAL A 196 -1.12 20.68 -4.26
N LEU A 197 -0.15 20.58 -5.18
CA LEU A 197 1.28 20.45 -4.86
C LEU A 197 1.88 21.74 -4.27
N ASP A 198 1.37 22.91 -4.67
CA ASP A 198 1.87 24.20 -4.17
C ASP A 198 1.18 24.63 -2.85
N ASP A 199 -0.16 24.60 -2.83
CA ASP A 199 -0.95 25.15 -1.74
C ASP A 199 -1.48 24.08 -0.75
N GLY A 200 -1.32 22.79 -1.07
CA GLY A 200 -1.89 21.68 -0.27
C GLY A 200 -3.41 21.69 -0.18
N ARG A 201 -4.10 22.41 -1.06
CA ARG A 201 -5.55 22.55 -1.06
C ARG A 201 -6.08 22.85 -2.45
N ILE A 202 -7.37 22.59 -2.66
CA ILE A 202 -8.09 22.95 -3.87
C ILE A 202 -9.49 23.44 -3.51
N THR A 203 -10.01 24.41 -4.28
CA THR A 203 -11.41 24.84 -4.16
C THR A 203 -12.24 24.08 -5.19
N ASP A 204 -13.28 23.39 -4.72
CA ASP A 204 -14.21 22.68 -5.60
C ASP A 204 -15.17 23.64 -6.31
N SER A 205 -15.97 23.09 -7.23
CA SER A 205 -16.97 23.87 -8.00
C SER A 205 -18.08 24.48 -7.14
N GLN A 206 -18.25 24.00 -5.89
CA GLN A 206 -19.23 24.54 -4.94
C GLN A 206 -18.63 25.60 -4.00
N GLY A 207 -17.37 26.01 -4.24
CA GLY A 207 -16.67 27.01 -3.44
C GLY A 207 -16.10 26.47 -2.11
N ARG A 208 -16.13 25.16 -1.90
CA ARG A 208 -15.58 24.52 -0.68
C ARG A 208 -14.09 24.26 -0.86
N THR A 209 -13.30 24.62 0.14
CA THR A 209 -11.86 24.31 0.14
C THR A 209 -11.65 22.90 0.69
N VAL A 210 -10.97 22.05 -0.08
CA VAL A 210 -10.57 20.69 0.30
C VAL A 210 -9.08 20.68 0.61
N ASP A 211 -8.74 20.18 1.79
CA ASP A 211 -7.36 20.15 2.32
C ASP A 211 -6.68 18.81 1.97
N PHE A 212 -5.49 18.89 1.37
CA PHE A 212 -4.65 17.75 0.98
C PHE A 212 -3.37 17.64 1.83
N LYS A 213 -3.20 18.46 2.85
CA LYS A 213 -1.95 18.49 3.66
C LYS A 213 -1.66 17.19 4.37
N ASN A 214 -2.72 16.42 4.69
CA ASN A 214 -2.59 15.13 5.35
C ASN A 214 -2.65 13.95 4.36
N THR A 215 -2.52 14.20 3.06
CA THR A 215 -2.53 13.16 2.04
C THR A 215 -1.11 12.87 1.53
N ILE A 216 -0.95 11.69 0.95
CA ILE A 216 0.21 11.31 0.15
C ILE A 216 -0.27 11.20 -1.30
N LEU A 217 0.34 11.96 -2.19
CA LEU A 217 0.03 11.93 -3.62
C LEU A 217 1.00 11.00 -4.33
N ILE A 218 0.49 10.01 -5.01
CA ILE A 218 1.28 9.08 -5.83
C ILE A 218 0.73 9.12 -7.25
N MET A 219 1.60 9.39 -8.20
CA MET A 219 1.30 9.28 -9.61
C MET A 219 2.08 8.12 -10.20
N THR A 220 1.44 7.25 -10.97
CA THR A 220 2.14 6.17 -11.67
C THR A 220 2.22 6.45 -13.16
N SER A 221 3.31 6.07 -13.80
CA SER A 221 3.48 6.17 -15.23
C SER A 221 4.30 5.00 -15.77
N ASN A 222 4.03 4.65 -17.02
CA ASN A 222 4.78 3.65 -17.77
C ASN A 222 5.76 4.28 -18.78
N ILE A 223 5.92 5.61 -18.76
CA ILE A 223 6.89 6.32 -19.60
C ILE A 223 8.29 5.77 -19.36
N GLY A 224 9.04 5.56 -20.43
CA GLY A 224 10.41 5.06 -20.37
C GLY A 224 10.56 3.58 -19.97
N SER A 225 9.46 2.83 -19.85
CA SER A 225 9.50 1.43 -19.40
C SER A 225 10.33 0.52 -20.30
N SER A 226 10.38 0.76 -21.62
CA SER A 226 11.22 0.03 -22.57
C SER A 226 12.70 0.18 -22.25
N TYR A 227 13.15 1.40 -21.93
CA TYR A 227 14.54 1.65 -21.54
C TYR A 227 14.93 0.94 -20.24
N LEU A 228 13.98 0.81 -19.30
CA LEU A 228 14.22 0.09 -18.04
C LEU A 228 14.26 -1.42 -18.24
N LEU A 229 13.45 -1.99 -19.16
CA LEU A 229 13.48 -3.42 -19.46
C LEU A 229 14.79 -3.85 -20.10
N ASP A 230 15.35 -3.02 -21.01
CA ASP A 230 16.58 -3.31 -21.73
C ASP A 230 17.85 -2.82 -20.99
N GLY A 231 17.68 -1.94 -20.03
CA GLY A 231 18.75 -1.20 -19.36
C GLY A 231 19.12 -1.71 -17.97
N ILE A 232 18.90 -3.00 -17.66
CA ILE A 232 19.33 -3.63 -16.41
C ILE A 232 20.70 -4.28 -16.58
N ASP A 233 21.54 -4.16 -15.56
CA ASP A 233 22.81 -4.88 -15.48
C ASP A 233 22.63 -6.29 -14.90
N GLU A 234 23.71 -7.08 -14.86
CA GLU A 234 23.71 -8.46 -14.32
C GLU A 234 23.35 -8.51 -12.82
N ASN A 235 23.49 -7.40 -12.10
CA ASN A 235 23.14 -7.28 -10.66
C ASN A 235 21.69 -6.82 -10.42
N GLY A 236 20.92 -6.57 -11.49
CA GLY A 236 19.55 -6.07 -11.38
C GLY A 236 19.47 -4.56 -11.10
N SER A 237 20.55 -3.82 -11.30
CA SER A 237 20.58 -2.35 -11.15
C SER A 237 20.31 -1.67 -12.50
N ILE A 238 19.69 -0.47 -12.46
CA ILE A 238 19.43 0.32 -13.66
C ILE A 238 20.75 0.96 -14.12
N LYS A 239 21.12 0.74 -15.38
CA LYS A 239 22.29 1.38 -16.00
C LYS A 239 22.09 2.90 -16.08
N PRO A 240 23.13 3.72 -15.84
CA PRO A 240 23.05 5.18 -15.91
C PRO A 240 22.52 5.71 -17.24
N GLU A 241 22.84 5.03 -18.35
CA GLU A 241 22.36 5.40 -19.69
C GLU A 241 20.84 5.22 -19.80
N ALA A 242 20.30 4.11 -19.28
CA ALA A 242 18.87 3.84 -19.26
C ALA A 242 18.14 4.87 -18.39
N GLN A 243 18.67 5.19 -17.21
CA GLN A 243 18.13 6.23 -16.34
C GLN A 243 18.08 7.58 -17.06
N THR A 244 19.12 7.95 -17.78
CA THR A 244 19.19 9.20 -18.55
C THR A 244 18.11 9.24 -19.64
N LEU A 245 17.91 8.13 -20.37
CA LEU A 245 16.89 8.03 -21.41
C LEU A 245 15.48 8.16 -20.83
N VAL A 246 15.20 7.49 -19.71
CA VAL A 246 13.91 7.61 -19.02
C VAL A 246 13.64 9.05 -18.58
N MET A 247 14.64 9.71 -17.99
CA MET A 247 14.51 11.10 -17.53
C MET A 247 14.33 12.08 -18.70
N ASN A 248 14.93 11.83 -19.86
CA ASN A 248 14.73 12.64 -21.06
C ASN A 248 13.31 12.45 -21.63
N ASP A 249 12.83 11.21 -21.67
CA ASP A 249 11.45 10.90 -22.10
C ASP A 249 10.41 11.54 -21.15
N LEU A 250 10.66 11.48 -19.86
CA LEU A 250 9.84 12.14 -18.83
C LEU A 250 9.74 13.66 -19.06
N ARG A 251 10.88 14.33 -19.30
CA ARG A 251 10.92 15.78 -19.57
C ARG A 251 10.25 16.17 -20.89
N ALA A 252 10.18 15.26 -21.83
CA ALA A 252 9.45 15.48 -23.08
C ALA A 252 7.92 15.44 -22.90
N HIS A 253 7.44 14.65 -21.92
CA HIS A 253 6.01 14.46 -21.66
C HIS A 253 5.44 15.43 -20.61
N PHE A 254 6.21 15.75 -19.57
CA PHE A 254 5.74 16.59 -18.47
C PHE A 254 6.44 17.94 -18.45
N ARG A 255 5.68 18.97 -18.10
CA ARG A 255 6.26 20.32 -17.94
C ARG A 255 7.25 20.34 -16.79
N PRO A 256 8.41 21.03 -16.94
CA PRO A 256 9.41 21.15 -15.89
C PRO A 256 8.86 21.69 -14.57
N GLU A 257 7.89 22.62 -14.64
CA GLU A 257 7.23 23.19 -13.46
C GLU A 257 6.49 22.14 -12.64
N PHE A 258 5.91 21.12 -13.26
CA PHE A 258 5.24 20.02 -12.58
C PHE A 258 6.27 19.09 -11.90
N LEU A 259 7.28 18.66 -12.63
CA LEU A 259 8.31 17.75 -12.11
C LEU A 259 9.08 18.36 -10.92
N ASN A 260 9.33 19.68 -10.94
CA ASN A 260 10.05 20.38 -9.88
C ASN A 260 9.24 20.54 -8.58
N ARG A 261 7.94 20.26 -8.59
CA ARG A 261 7.08 20.31 -7.39
C ARG A 261 6.89 18.98 -6.71
N LEU A 262 7.32 17.91 -7.36
CA LEU A 262 7.32 16.57 -6.76
C LEU A 262 8.45 16.45 -5.75
N ASP A 263 8.21 15.74 -4.67
CA ASP A 263 9.26 15.44 -3.70
C ASP A 263 10.30 14.49 -4.29
N GLU A 264 9.83 13.42 -4.97
CA GLU A 264 10.72 12.43 -5.58
C GLU A 264 10.12 11.85 -6.87
N THR A 265 10.99 11.60 -7.84
CA THR A 265 10.69 10.79 -9.03
C THR A 265 11.43 9.46 -8.89
N ILE A 266 10.69 8.38 -8.79
CA ILE A 266 11.18 7.07 -8.37
C ILE A 266 11.08 6.06 -9.51
N LEU A 267 12.21 5.43 -9.83
CA LEU A 267 12.31 4.42 -10.88
C LEU A 267 12.10 3.02 -10.28
N PHE A 268 11.08 2.32 -10.73
CA PHE A 268 10.82 0.93 -10.37
C PHE A 268 11.56 -0.01 -11.32
N LYS A 269 12.35 -0.89 -10.74
CA LYS A 269 13.15 -1.89 -11.48
C LYS A 269 12.26 -3.03 -11.97
N PRO A 270 12.51 -3.60 -13.16
CA PRO A 270 11.94 -4.89 -13.54
C PRO A 270 12.24 -5.97 -12.50
N LEU A 271 11.30 -6.89 -12.33
CA LEU A 271 11.44 -7.97 -11.35
C LEU A 271 12.37 -9.07 -11.86
N THR A 272 13.22 -9.59 -10.98
CA THR A 272 14.08 -10.74 -11.24
C THR A 272 13.37 -12.05 -10.86
N LYS A 273 13.90 -13.20 -11.31
CA LYS A 273 13.37 -14.52 -10.90
C LYS A 273 13.35 -14.71 -9.38
N SER A 274 14.38 -14.23 -8.67
CA SER A 274 14.42 -14.29 -7.20
C SER A 274 13.32 -13.45 -6.54
N ASN A 275 12.99 -12.29 -7.12
CA ASN A 275 11.87 -11.48 -6.65
C ASN A 275 10.53 -12.23 -6.85
N ILE A 276 10.37 -12.95 -7.97
CA ILE A 276 9.15 -13.70 -8.25
C ILE A 276 8.91 -14.81 -7.22
N THR A 277 9.95 -15.54 -6.82
CA THR A 277 9.82 -16.57 -5.78
C THR A 277 9.33 -15.96 -4.46
N ARG A 278 9.90 -14.83 -4.04
CA ARG A 278 9.45 -14.11 -2.84
C ARG A 278 8.00 -13.61 -2.96
N ILE A 279 7.58 -13.17 -4.14
CA ILE A 279 6.18 -12.76 -4.40
C ILE A 279 5.24 -13.96 -4.31
N ILE A 280 5.64 -15.15 -4.80
CA ILE A 280 4.86 -16.39 -4.64
C ILE A 280 4.66 -16.70 -3.15
N ASP A 281 5.68 -16.57 -2.32
CA ASP A 281 5.58 -16.81 -0.87
C ASP A 281 4.64 -15.79 -0.19
N LEU A 282 4.65 -14.52 -0.62
CA LEU A 282 3.68 -13.52 -0.13
C LEU A 282 2.25 -13.86 -0.53
N LEU A 283 2.02 -14.25 -1.78
CA LEU A 283 0.68 -14.66 -2.25
C LEU A 283 0.21 -15.93 -1.54
N LEU A 284 1.13 -16.86 -1.26
CA LEU A 284 0.84 -18.06 -0.47
C LEU A 284 0.45 -17.70 0.97
N LYS A 285 1.14 -16.75 1.59
CA LYS A 285 0.80 -16.24 2.92
C LYS A 285 -0.60 -15.63 2.95
N GLU A 286 -0.93 -14.75 2.00
CA GLU A 286 -2.28 -14.16 1.88
C GLU A 286 -3.36 -15.25 1.70
N LEU A 287 -3.04 -16.31 0.96
CA LEU A 287 -3.96 -17.45 0.78
C LEU A 287 -4.14 -18.23 2.08
N ASN A 288 -3.07 -18.47 2.82
CA ASN A 288 -3.12 -19.14 4.12
C ASN A 288 -3.91 -18.34 5.17
N GLU A 289 -3.79 -17.02 5.18
CA GLU A 289 -4.60 -16.15 6.06
C GLU A 289 -6.11 -16.32 5.77
N ARG A 290 -6.49 -16.47 4.49
CA ARG A 290 -7.90 -16.76 4.11
C ARG A 290 -8.35 -18.19 4.45
N LEU A 291 -7.43 -19.14 4.45
CA LEU A 291 -7.71 -20.55 4.79
C LEU A 291 -7.75 -20.79 6.30
N ALA A 292 -7.13 -19.91 7.09
CA ALA A 292 -7.07 -20.01 8.56
C ALA A 292 -8.46 -20.05 9.20
N ASP A 293 -9.45 -19.32 8.68
CA ASP A 293 -10.83 -19.35 9.15
C ASP A 293 -11.49 -20.76 9.02
N ARG A 294 -10.91 -21.61 8.18
CA ARG A 294 -11.34 -23.00 7.98
C ARG A 294 -10.41 -24.00 8.65
N GLU A 295 -9.43 -23.52 9.42
CA GLU A 295 -8.37 -24.33 10.04
C GLU A 295 -7.59 -25.16 9.00
N LEU A 296 -7.42 -24.65 7.79
CA LEU A 296 -6.66 -25.28 6.71
C LEU A 296 -5.40 -24.50 6.40
N SER A 297 -4.37 -25.20 5.94
CA SER A 297 -3.15 -24.58 5.43
C SER A 297 -2.78 -25.11 4.05
N LEU A 298 -1.99 -24.33 3.29
CA LEU A 298 -1.50 -24.70 1.97
C LEU A 298 0.03 -24.55 1.93
N GLU A 299 0.71 -25.57 1.44
CA GLU A 299 2.14 -25.59 1.22
C GLU A 299 2.44 -25.81 -0.27
N LEU A 300 3.50 -25.15 -0.77
CA LEU A 300 4.05 -25.38 -2.10
C LEU A 300 5.36 -26.15 -1.96
N THR A 301 5.57 -27.20 -2.75
CA THR A 301 6.90 -27.81 -2.89
C THR A 301 7.83 -26.88 -3.65
N ASP A 302 9.15 -27.06 -3.53
CA ASP A 302 10.13 -26.24 -4.26
C ASP A 302 9.99 -26.42 -5.79
N ALA A 303 9.62 -27.62 -6.22
CA ALA A 303 9.27 -27.91 -7.63
C ALA A 303 8.06 -27.09 -8.08
N ALA A 304 6.99 -27.03 -7.26
CA ALA A 304 5.81 -26.24 -7.57
C ALA A 304 6.11 -24.73 -7.60
N ARG A 305 6.92 -24.20 -6.66
CA ARG A 305 7.37 -22.81 -6.67
C ARG A 305 8.09 -22.45 -7.97
N THR A 306 9.05 -23.29 -8.38
CA THR A 306 9.81 -23.08 -9.62
C THR A 306 8.88 -23.15 -10.84
N PHE A 307 8.00 -24.12 -10.88
CA PHE A 307 7.03 -24.29 -11.95
C PHE A 307 6.09 -23.07 -12.08
N ILE A 308 5.58 -22.58 -10.95
CA ILE A 308 4.72 -21.38 -10.91
C ILE A 308 5.52 -20.14 -11.35
N ALA A 309 6.77 -20.00 -10.93
CA ALA A 309 7.62 -18.88 -11.33
C ALA A 309 7.86 -18.88 -12.86
N ASP A 310 8.14 -20.03 -13.44
CA ASP A 310 8.44 -20.14 -14.88
C ASP A 310 7.19 -19.95 -15.77
N HIS A 311 6.01 -20.33 -15.32
CA HIS A 311 4.77 -20.24 -16.10
C HIS A 311 3.90 -19.01 -15.77
N GLY A 312 4.04 -18.47 -14.56
CA GLY A 312 3.26 -17.33 -14.09
C GLY A 312 3.92 -15.98 -14.29
N PHE A 313 5.21 -15.92 -14.61
CA PHE A 313 5.96 -14.69 -14.80
C PHE A 313 6.12 -14.32 -16.27
N ASN A 314 6.01 -13.02 -16.54
CA ASN A 314 6.34 -12.45 -17.84
C ASN A 314 7.13 -11.16 -17.64
N PRO A 315 8.34 -11.01 -18.21
CA PRO A 315 9.17 -9.82 -18.01
C PRO A 315 8.49 -8.49 -18.35
N VAL A 316 7.60 -8.48 -19.35
CA VAL A 316 6.89 -7.27 -19.80
C VAL A 316 5.74 -6.89 -18.86
N TYR A 317 5.03 -7.90 -18.34
CA TYR A 317 3.85 -7.70 -17.49
C TYR A 317 4.14 -7.86 -15.98
N GLY A 318 5.37 -8.16 -15.62
CA GLY A 318 5.83 -8.32 -14.24
C GLY A 318 5.09 -9.43 -13.48
N ALA A 319 4.71 -9.14 -12.24
CA ALA A 319 4.00 -10.08 -11.37
C ALA A 319 2.47 -10.12 -11.59
N ARG A 320 1.90 -9.27 -12.46
CA ARG A 320 0.44 -9.24 -12.69
C ARG A 320 -0.12 -10.58 -13.21
N PRO A 321 0.53 -11.28 -14.16
CA PRO A 321 0.10 -12.62 -14.59
C PRO A 321 0.23 -13.67 -13.49
N LEU A 322 1.21 -13.54 -12.60
CA LEU A 322 1.49 -14.49 -11.52
C LEU A 322 0.29 -14.65 -10.57
N LYS A 323 -0.31 -13.53 -10.11
CA LYS A 323 -1.49 -13.59 -9.24
C LYS A 323 -2.65 -14.36 -9.91
N ARG A 324 -2.87 -14.11 -11.20
CA ARG A 324 -3.90 -14.80 -11.98
C ARG A 324 -3.57 -16.28 -12.16
N TYR A 325 -2.28 -16.59 -12.35
CA TYR A 325 -1.81 -17.97 -12.47
C TYR A 325 -2.04 -18.75 -11.16
N MET A 326 -1.64 -18.18 -10.03
CA MET A 326 -1.88 -18.74 -8.69
C MET A 326 -3.38 -18.99 -8.46
N GLN A 327 -4.22 -18.02 -8.76
CA GLN A 327 -5.67 -18.15 -8.62
C GLN A 327 -6.24 -19.30 -9.48
N LYS A 328 -5.82 -19.36 -10.73
CA LYS A 328 -6.35 -20.36 -11.68
C LYS A 328 -5.84 -21.78 -11.37
N HIS A 329 -4.58 -21.93 -11.01
CA HIS A 329 -3.92 -23.24 -10.93
C HIS A 329 -3.71 -23.73 -9.50
N VAL A 330 -3.53 -22.86 -8.51
CA VAL A 330 -3.33 -23.24 -7.11
C VAL A 330 -4.62 -23.15 -6.32
N GLU A 331 -5.27 -21.98 -6.29
CA GLU A 331 -6.54 -21.79 -5.53
C GLU A 331 -7.65 -22.72 -6.05
N THR A 332 -7.72 -22.94 -7.37
CA THR A 332 -8.73 -23.84 -7.95
C THR A 332 -8.50 -25.30 -7.56
N LEU A 333 -7.23 -25.76 -7.51
CA LEU A 333 -6.91 -27.12 -7.05
C LEU A 333 -7.27 -27.30 -5.57
N ALA A 334 -6.88 -26.34 -4.72
CA ALA A 334 -7.24 -26.35 -3.31
C ALA A 334 -8.77 -26.35 -3.11
N ALA A 335 -9.49 -25.51 -3.85
CA ALA A 335 -10.95 -25.43 -3.79
C ALA A 335 -11.63 -26.74 -4.18
N LYS A 336 -11.13 -27.45 -5.20
CA LYS A 336 -11.67 -28.76 -5.61
C LYS A 336 -11.52 -29.80 -4.51
N LEU A 337 -10.37 -29.85 -3.81
CA LEU A 337 -10.16 -30.76 -2.69
C LEU A 337 -11.08 -30.41 -1.52
N ILE A 338 -11.22 -29.13 -1.17
CA ILE A 338 -12.09 -28.67 -0.08
C ILE A 338 -13.56 -29.02 -0.34
N LEU A 339 -14.04 -28.81 -1.57
CA LEU A 339 -15.42 -29.11 -1.96
C LEU A 339 -15.67 -30.61 -2.16
N GLY A 340 -14.64 -31.39 -2.46
CA GLY A 340 -14.72 -32.87 -2.59
C GLY A 340 -14.99 -33.56 -1.25
N GLY A 341 -14.86 -32.86 -0.11
CA GLY A 341 -15.17 -33.41 1.20
C GLY A 341 -14.11 -34.37 1.76
N GLU A 342 -12.95 -34.48 1.11
CA GLU A 342 -11.86 -35.39 1.50
C GLU A 342 -10.88 -34.76 2.50
N ILE A 343 -11.15 -33.52 2.95
CA ILE A 343 -10.25 -32.78 3.83
C ILE A 343 -10.84 -32.67 5.24
N SER A 344 -10.08 -33.14 6.23
CA SER A 344 -10.39 -32.93 7.65
C SER A 344 -9.92 -31.56 8.13
N THR A 345 -10.56 -31.05 9.16
CA THR A 345 -10.13 -29.84 9.90
C THR A 345 -8.69 -30.00 10.38
N GLY A 346 -7.87 -28.99 10.23
CA GLY A 346 -6.44 -29.03 10.58
C GLY A 346 -5.52 -29.61 9.50
N ALA A 347 -6.05 -30.01 8.34
CA ALA A 347 -5.23 -30.60 7.27
C ALA A 347 -4.41 -29.55 6.50
N THR A 348 -3.28 -29.99 5.97
CA THR A 348 -2.42 -29.21 5.08
C THR A 348 -2.56 -29.70 3.64
N ILE A 349 -2.90 -28.79 2.73
CA ILE A 349 -2.95 -29.06 1.28
C ILE A 349 -1.54 -28.81 0.72
N VAL A 350 -0.94 -29.80 0.10
CA VAL A 350 0.37 -29.70 -0.55
C VAL A 350 0.18 -29.65 -2.05
N ILE A 351 0.65 -28.58 -2.67
CA ILE A 351 0.72 -28.45 -4.12
C ILE A 351 2.10 -28.91 -4.60
N ASP A 352 2.10 -29.81 -5.56
CA ASP A 352 3.29 -30.41 -6.15
C ASP A 352 3.20 -30.39 -7.68
N VAL A 353 4.27 -30.80 -8.36
CA VAL A 353 4.32 -30.96 -9.81
C VAL A 353 4.14 -32.41 -10.17
N GLU A 354 3.23 -32.71 -11.11
CA GLU A 354 3.03 -34.04 -11.69
C GLU A 354 2.93 -33.93 -13.20
N GLY A 355 3.90 -34.51 -13.90
CA GLY A 355 4.01 -34.34 -15.35
C GLY A 355 4.21 -32.88 -15.74
N ASP A 356 3.36 -32.37 -16.63
CA ASP A 356 3.38 -30.98 -17.11
C ASP A 356 2.40 -30.07 -16.36
N GLY A 357 1.99 -30.42 -15.14
CA GLY A 357 1.00 -29.62 -14.39
C GLY A 357 1.20 -29.64 -12.88
N LEU A 358 0.36 -28.83 -12.20
CA LEU A 358 0.28 -28.83 -10.74
C LEU A 358 -0.78 -29.84 -10.28
N THR A 359 -0.47 -30.55 -9.20
CA THR A 359 -1.39 -31.46 -8.49
C THR A 359 -1.51 -31.03 -7.03
N ALA A 360 -2.60 -31.41 -6.39
CA ALA A 360 -2.84 -31.13 -4.99
C ALA A 360 -3.13 -32.41 -4.22
N ARG A 361 -2.51 -32.57 -3.05
CA ARG A 361 -2.73 -33.70 -2.14
C ARG A 361 -2.89 -33.21 -0.71
N VAL A 362 -3.58 -33.99 0.10
CA VAL A 362 -3.72 -33.73 1.54
C VAL A 362 -2.57 -34.44 2.27
N LYS A 363 -1.95 -33.74 3.24
CA LYS A 363 -0.85 -34.21 4.09
C LYS A 363 -1.41 -34.67 5.43
#